data_7003cd257314f634cc6247712b904b44
#
_entry.id   7003cd257314f634cc6247712b904b44
#
_cell.length_a   1.000
_cell.length_b   1.000
_cell.length_c   1.000
_cell.angle_alpha   90.00
_cell.angle_beta   90.00
_cell.angle_gamma   90.00
#
_symmetry.space_group_name_H-M   'P 1'
#
loop_
_entity.id
_entity.type
_entity.pdbx_description
1 polymer ?
#
loop_
_entity_poly.entity_id
_entity_poly.type
_entity_poly.pdbx_seq_one_letter_code
_entity_poly.pdbx_strand_id
1 'polypeptide(L)'
;MDKRWVLKEPGNKETIDRLVDELSVDHHIASLLVQRGMDTYEKAKQFFRPSLKDLHDPFLMKDMDKAIERLDKAISNNEKILIYGDYDVDGTTSVALVHSFLREYHQNISFYIPDRYEEGYGISYKGIDYAYSNEFTLIIALDCGIKAVDKIEYANQKQIDFIICDHHLPGDSLPEAYAILDPKRPGDEYPFKELSGCGVGFKLIQGFAEHNDIPFNDLIQYLDLVVVSIASDIVPIVGENRILAYYGLKRVNQNPRPGIEAILEYSNIKRIPEAKEDQPNVFNKELTISDLVFIVGPRINAAGRMKDASQSVELLICSDKPFAQRIGKEINKNNKDRKELDTLITDQANKIIIEGERFKSRKSIVIYNENWHKGIIGIVASRLIEKFYKPTIVLTLSNNGLITGSARSIKNFDVYQAISNCSNLLENFGGHKYAAGLSLKPENLDAFINEFEKYASKNITEHELTPEIEIDSELPLEVITPKFMRILKQFAPFGPGNMSPIFLTRKIVDSGESKIVGKNHLKFKVASPEKYDRQFSAIAFQQGQHWQKMKKMMPFDICYHLEENHWNGKTTLQLNIKDIKFSND
;
A
#
# COMPACT_ATOMS: atom_id res chain seq x y z
N MET A 1 -15.42 -13.42 -15.26
CA MET A 1 -16.31 -13.06 -14.13
C MET A 1 -16.96 -11.74 -14.50
N ASP A 2 -18.28 -11.70 -14.53
CA ASP A 2 -19.01 -10.48 -14.83
C ASP A 2 -18.84 -9.49 -13.68
N LYS A 3 -18.73 -8.21 -14.02
CA LYS A 3 -18.54 -7.14 -13.05
C LYS A 3 -19.74 -6.19 -13.10
N ARG A 4 -20.14 -5.70 -11.95
CA ARG A 4 -21.17 -4.69 -11.85
C ARG A 4 -20.52 -3.31 -11.97
N TRP A 5 -21.05 -2.46 -12.86
CA TRP A 5 -20.62 -1.08 -13.00
C TRP A 5 -21.49 -0.18 -12.13
N VAL A 6 -20.84 0.61 -11.30
CA VAL A 6 -21.50 1.55 -10.37
C VAL A 6 -20.96 2.94 -10.66
N LEU A 7 -21.81 3.80 -11.20
CA LEU A 7 -21.46 5.20 -11.42
C LEU A 7 -21.58 5.94 -10.08
N LYS A 8 -20.53 6.64 -9.69
CA LYS A 8 -20.53 7.50 -8.51
C LYS A 8 -21.37 8.74 -8.73
N GLU A 9 -21.97 9.23 -7.66
CA GLU A 9 -22.64 10.52 -7.70
C GLU A 9 -21.63 11.63 -8.02
N PRO A 10 -21.95 12.56 -8.95
CA PRO A 10 -21.03 13.60 -9.37
C PRO A 10 -20.69 14.63 -8.28
N GLY A 11 -21.50 14.70 -7.24
CA GLY A 11 -21.42 15.71 -6.19
C GLY A 11 -22.42 16.85 -6.36
N ASN A 12 -22.31 17.88 -5.52
CA ASN A 12 -23.22 19.03 -5.55
C ASN A 12 -23.00 19.86 -6.83
N LYS A 13 -24.06 20.05 -7.62
CA LYS A 13 -24.00 20.73 -8.92
C LYS A 13 -23.53 22.18 -8.81
N GLU A 14 -24.04 22.95 -7.84
CA GLU A 14 -23.67 24.37 -7.66
C GLU A 14 -22.16 24.50 -7.33
N THR A 15 -21.65 23.58 -6.52
CA THR A 15 -20.21 23.52 -6.20
C THR A 15 -19.38 23.19 -7.44
N ILE A 16 -19.83 22.24 -8.26
CA ILE A 16 -19.15 21.88 -9.51
C ILE A 16 -19.13 23.08 -10.47
N ASP A 17 -20.29 23.71 -10.71
CA ASP A 17 -20.40 24.85 -11.62
C ASP A 17 -19.50 26.01 -11.17
N ARG A 18 -19.47 26.31 -9.87
CA ARG A 18 -18.56 27.31 -9.31
C ARG A 18 -17.09 26.98 -9.55
N LEU A 19 -16.67 25.73 -9.31
CA LEU A 19 -15.27 25.32 -9.54
C LEU A 19 -14.89 25.31 -11.02
N VAL A 20 -15.82 25.04 -11.93
CA VAL A 20 -15.61 25.19 -13.38
C VAL A 20 -15.21 26.61 -13.71
N ASP A 21 -15.93 27.60 -13.19
CA ASP A 21 -15.68 29.02 -13.44
C ASP A 21 -14.36 29.49 -12.77
N GLU A 22 -14.20 29.21 -11.47
CA GLU A 22 -13.05 29.67 -10.68
C GLU A 22 -11.72 29.08 -11.16
N LEU A 23 -11.70 27.80 -11.56
CA LEU A 23 -10.49 27.10 -12.01
C LEU A 23 -10.32 27.08 -13.53
N SER A 24 -11.32 27.50 -14.30
CA SER A 24 -11.37 27.39 -15.76
C SER A 24 -11.09 25.95 -16.26
N VAL A 25 -11.69 24.95 -15.59
CA VAL A 25 -11.55 23.53 -15.90
C VAL A 25 -12.83 22.96 -16.53
N ASP A 26 -12.72 21.77 -17.10
CA ASP A 26 -13.88 21.02 -17.59
C ASP A 26 -14.78 20.54 -16.44
N HIS A 27 -16.10 20.43 -16.69
CA HIS A 27 -17.09 19.97 -15.70
C HIS A 27 -16.74 18.60 -15.09
N HIS A 28 -16.21 17.66 -15.88
CA HIS A 28 -15.79 16.34 -15.36
C HIS A 28 -14.60 16.47 -14.41
N ILE A 29 -13.65 17.38 -14.68
CA ILE A 29 -12.53 17.67 -13.76
C ILE A 29 -13.05 18.26 -12.44
N ALA A 30 -13.96 19.22 -12.50
CA ALA A 30 -14.56 19.81 -11.30
C ALA A 30 -15.35 18.76 -10.49
N SER A 31 -16.12 17.89 -11.16
CA SER A 31 -16.81 16.77 -10.51
C SER A 31 -15.83 15.83 -9.80
N LEU A 32 -14.71 15.47 -10.44
CA LEU A 32 -13.68 14.64 -9.81
C LEU A 32 -13.06 15.30 -8.57
N LEU A 33 -12.90 16.62 -8.54
CA LEU A 33 -12.43 17.37 -7.37
C LEU A 33 -13.46 17.30 -6.24
N VAL A 34 -14.73 17.57 -6.52
CA VAL A 34 -15.82 17.53 -5.52
C VAL A 34 -15.97 16.14 -4.92
N GLN A 35 -15.90 15.08 -5.73
CA GLN A 35 -15.92 13.68 -5.25
C GLN A 35 -14.77 13.37 -4.29
N ARG A 36 -13.66 14.11 -4.34
CA ARG A 36 -12.49 14.01 -3.45
C ARG A 36 -12.52 15.00 -2.28
N GLY A 37 -13.65 15.69 -2.09
CA GLY A 37 -13.81 16.68 -1.02
C GLY A 37 -13.13 18.04 -1.30
N MET A 38 -12.65 18.27 -2.53
CA MET A 38 -12.06 19.55 -2.95
C MET A 38 -13.19 20.46 -3.46
N ASP A 39 -13.95 21.01 -2.52
CA ASP A 39 -15.20 21.76 -2.77
C ASP A 39 -15.01 23.29 -2.77
N THR A 40 -13.80 23.80 -2.53
CA THR A 40 -13.45 25.23 -2.62
C THR A 40 -12.22 25.44 -3.52
N TYR A 41 -12.05 26.67 -4.01
CA TYR A 41 -10.86 27.07 -4.77
C TYR A 41 -9.56 26.82 -3.99
N GLU A 42 -9.54 27.14 -2.69
CA GLU A 42 -8.38 26.99 -1.83
C GLU A 42 -7.99 25.52 -1.67
N LYS A 43 -8.96 24.64 -1.39
CA LYS A 43 -8.72 23.19 -1.32
C LYS A 43 -8.23 22.62 -2.65
N ALA A 44 -8.83 23.02 -3.76
CA ALA A 44 -8.40 22.60 -5.09
C ALA A 44 -6.99 23.11 -5.41
N LYS A 45 -6.67 24.35 -5.04
CA LYS A 45 -5.32 24.92 -5.18
C LYS A 45 -4.29 24.13 -4.37
N GLN A 46 -4.54 23.83 -3.10
CA GLN A 46 -3.65 23.00 -2.25
C GLN A 46 -3.50 21.59 -2.84
N PHE A 47 -4.58 21.00 -3.32
CA PHE A 47 -4.54 19.69 -3.97
C PHE A 47 -3.65 19.66 -5.22
N PHE A 48 -3.73 20.67 -6.09
CA PHE A 48 -2.92 20.78 -7.31
C PHE A 48 -1.49 21.32 -7.05
N ARG A 49 -1.27 21.98 -5.93
CA ARG A 49 0.01 22.63 -5.58
C ARG A 49 0.40 22.26 -4.14
N PRO A 50 0.68 20.95 -3.87
CA PRO A 50 1.13 20.53 -2.56
C PRO A 50 2.36 21.32 -2.12
N SER A 51 2.41 21.75 -0.86
CA SER A 51 3.53 22.50 -0.29
C SER A 51 3.97 21.86 1.02
N LEU A 52 5.29 21.71 1.24
CA LEU A 52 5.84 21.25 2.53
C LEU A 52 5.51 22.21 3.69
N LYS A 53 5.15 23.46 3.38
CA LYS A 53 4.70 24.44 4.38
C LYS A 53 3.28 24.15 4.91
N ASP A 54 2.53 23.30 4.21
CA ASP A 54 1.18 22.90 4.62
C ASP A 54 1.19 21.63 5.50
N LEU A 55 2.37 21.10 5.85
CA LEU A 55 2.51 20.05 6.86
C LEU A 55 2.15 20.63 8.23
N HIS A 56 1.42 19.86 9.02
CA HIS A 56 1.04 20.27 10.37
C HIS A 56 2.26 20.33 11.28
N ASP A 57 2.20 21.25 12.25
CA ASP A 57 3.16 21.34 13.34
C ASP A 57 3.25 19.99 14.08
N PRO A 58 4.46 19.39 14.22
CA PRO A 58 4.62 18.10 14.92
C PRO A 58 4.23 18.16 16.39
N PHE A 59 4.34 19.34 17.04
CA PHE A 59 3.98 19.52 18.44
C PHE A 59 2.46 19.53 18.73
N LEU A 60 1.62 19.51 17.69
CA LEU A 60 0.19 19.22 17.83
C LEU A 60 -0.07 17.74 18.17
N MET A 61 0.89 16.84 17.95
CA MET A 61 0.79 15.44 18.33
C MET A 61 1.11 15.31 19.83
N LYS A 62 0.20 14.73 20.56
CA LYS A 62 0.29 14.58 22.01
C LYS A 62 1.54 13.82 22.41
N ASP A 63 2.23 14.27 23.46
CA ASP A 63 3.52 13.79 23.98
C ASP A 63 4.73 14.05 23.06
N MET A 64 4.62 14.85 21.98
CA MET A 64 5.76 15.18 21.14
C MET A 64 6.83 15.92 21.95
N ASP A 65 6.42 16.88 22.78
CA ASP A 65 7.30 17.61 23.71
C ASP A 65 8.08 16.64 24.64
N LYS A 66 7.39 15.68 25.26
CA LYS A 66 8.04 14.66 26.11
C LYS A 66 8.98 13.75 25.32
N ALA A 67 8.60 13.37 24.11
CA ALA A 67 9.44 12.53 23.27
C ALA A 67 10.75 13.23 22.92
N ILE A 68 10.69 14.52 22.55
CA ILE A 68 11.86 15.33 22.22
C ILE A 68 12.74 15.57 23.47
N GLU A 69 12.14 15.95 24.60
CA GLU A 69 12.87 16.12 25.87
C GLU A 69 13.63 14.83 26.26
N ARG A 70 12.98 13.66 26.14
CA ARG A 70 13.61 12.37 26.46
C ARG A 70 14.76 12.05 25.50
N LEU A 71 14.56 12.34 24.22
CA LEU A 71 15.58 12.11 23.18
C LEU A 71 16.80 13.02 23.39
N ASP A 72 16.60 14.32 23.65
CA ASP A 72 17.67 15.27 23.96
C ASP A 72 18.46 14.87 25.21
N LYS A 73 17.76 14.40 26.25
CA LYS A 73 18.38 13.85 27.45
C LYS A 73 19.26 12.64 27.12
N ALA A 74 18.78 11.70 26.30
CA ALA A 74 19.56 10.54 25.92
C ALA A 74 20.82 10.91 25.13
N ILE A 75 20.70 11.85 24.18
CA ILE A 75 21.83 12.33 23.38
C ILE A 75 22.85 13.07 24.28
N SER A 76 22.39 13.98 25.13
CA SER A 76 23.24 14.78 26.02
C SER A 76 24.00 13.92 27.03
N ASN A 77 23.37 12.84 27.51
CA ASN A 77 23.99 11.88 28.44
C ASN A 77 24.78 10.77 27.74
N ASN A 78 24.84 10.79 26.41
CA ASN A 78 25.48 9.75 25.59
C ASN A 78 24.92 8.33 25.87
N GLU A 79 23.61 8.23 26.11
CA GLU A 79 22.90 6.97 26.35
C GLU A 79 22.87 6.10 25.08
N LYS A 80 22.76 4.78 25.25
CA LYS A 80 22.53 3.87 24.12
C LYS A 80 21.06 3.87 23.73
N ILE A 81 20.77 4.18 22.48
CA ILE A 81 19.42 4.26 21.90
C ILE A 81 19.22 3.10 20.93
N LEU A 82 18.13 2.34 21.07
CA LEU A 82 17.73 1.30 20.15
C LEU A 82 16.53 1.75 19.31
N ILE A 83 16.69 1.77 17.99
CA ILE A 83 15.60 2.00 17.05
C ILE A 83 14.96 0.65 16.75
N TYR A 84 13.73 0.45 17.17
CA TYR A 84 12.99 -0.81 17.05
C TYR A 84 11.86 -0.62 16.03
N GLY A 85 11.65 -1.54 15.11
CA GLY A 85 10.53 -1.48 14.17
C GLY A 85 10.06 -2.85 13.74
N ASP A 86 8.88 -2.92 13.10
CA ASP A 86 8.39 -4.18 12.56
C ASP A 86 9.14 -4.61 11.28
N TYR A 87 8.96 -5.85 10.87
CA TYR A 87 9.68 -6.50 9.77
C TYR A 87 9.13 -6.20 8.36
N ASP A 88 8.06 -5.45 8.22
CA ASP A 88 7.51 -5.09 6.91
C ASP A 88 8.12 -3.81 6.34
N VAL A 89 7.55 -3.30 5.23
CA VAL A 89 8.12 -2.13 4.57
C VAL A 89 7.94 -0.87 5.41
N ASP A 90 6.81 -0.71 6.09
CA ASP A 90 6.57 0.47 6.92
C ASP A 90 7.52 0.48 8.11
N GLY A 91 7.62 -0.61 8.86
CA GLY A 91 8.56 -0.74 9.98
C GLY A 91 10.01 -0.56 9.55
N THR A 92 10.47 -1.23 8.48
CA THR A 92 11.88 -1.15 8.04
C THR A 92 12.24 0.22 7.46
N THR A 93 11.34 0.92 6.76
CA THR A 93 11.57 2.29 6.28
C THR A 93 11.55 3.29 7.43
N SER A 94 10.68 3.10 8.43
CA SER A 94 10.63 3.90 9.66
C SER A 94 11.95 3.82 10.43
N VAL A 95 12.45 2.60 10.63
CA VAL A 95 13.75 2.38 11.29
C VAL A 95 14.88 3.00 10.49
N ALA A 96 14.91 2.79 9.18
CA ALA A 96 15.94 3.38 8.33
C ALA A 96 15.92 4.91 8.37
N LEU A 97 14.73 5.53 8.43
CA LEU A 97 14.56 6.98 8.51
C LEU A 97 15.09 7.53 9.81
N VAL A 98 14.57 7.06 10.96
CA VAL A 98 14.91 7.59 12.27
C VAL A 98 16.36 7.27 12.64
N HIS A 99 16.83 6.05 12.35
CA HIS A 99 18.23 5.66 12.55
C HIS A 99 19.19 6.54 11.74
N SER A 100 18.93 6.74 10.42
CA SER A 100 19.82 7.54 9.58
C SER A 100 19.88 8.98 10.02
N PHE A 101 18.75 9.58 10.40
CA PHE A 101 18.70 10.96 10.88
C PHE A 101 19.43 11.11 12.22
N LEU A 102 19.07 10.30 13.23
CA LEU A 102 19.67 10.44 14.56
C LEU A 102 21.15 10.07 14.58
N ARG A 103 21.61 9.19 13.67
CA ARG A 103 23.02 8.81 13.55
C ARG A 103 23.93 10.01 13.21
N GLU A 104 23.40 11.07 12.62
CA GLU A 104 24.15 12.29 12.35
C GLU A 104 24.47 13.07 13.64
N TYR A 105 23.64 12.92 14.68
CA TYR A 105 23.74 13.65 15.95
C TYR A 105 24.20 12.78 17.11
N HIS A 106 24.06 11.45 17.02
CA HIS A 106 24.36 10.53 18.10
C HIS A 106 24.99 9.23 17.60
N GLN A 107 26.16 8.85 18.15
CA GLN A 107 26.89 7.68 17.69
C GLN A 107 26.47 6.36 18.39
N ASN A 108 25.94 6.43 19.62
CA ASN A 108 25.51 5.26 20.40
C ASN A 108 24.08 4.83 20.04
N ILE A 109 23.87 4.56 18.76
CA ILE A 109 22.57 4.17 18.21
C ILE A 109 22.68 2.86 17.42
N SER A 110 21.74 1.96 17.61
CA SER A 110 21.61 0.72 16.86
C SER A 110 20.14 0.48 16.50
N PHE A 111 19.88 -0.53 15.68
CA PHE A 111 18.50 -0.91 15.35
C PHE A 111 18.23 -2.38 15.63
N TYR A 112 16.96 -2.73 15.77
CA TYR A 112 16.46 -4.09 15.97
C TYR A 112 15.18 -4.31 15.17
N ILE A 113 15.12 -5.43 14.45
CA ILE A 113 13.92 -5.90 13.76
C ILE A 113 13.61 -7.30 14.29
N PRO A 114 12.40 -7.57 14.81
CA PRO A 114 12.03 -8.87 15.34
C PRO A 114 11.94 -9.92 14.23
N ASP A 115 12.29 -11.18 14.57
CA ASP A 115 12.07 -12.29 13.66
C ASP A 115 10.57 -12.59 13.50
N ARG A 116 10.10 -12.57 12.28
CA ARG A 116 8.68 -12.77 11.93
C ARG A 116 8.09 -14.08 12.45
N TYR A 117 8.91 -15.13 12.54
CA TYR A 117 8.45 -16.48 12.85
C TYR A 117 8.65 -16.87 14.30
N GLU A 118 9.75 -16.41 14.92
CA GLU A 118 10.10 -16.70 16.31
C GLU A 118 9.46 -15.70 17.29
N GLU A 119 9.41 -14.41 16.91
CA GLU A 119 8.99 -13.33 17.81
C GLU A 119 7.59 -12.81 17.48
N GLY A 120 7.18 -12.91 16.19
CA GLY A 120 5.89 -12.42 15.72
C GLY A 120 5.92 -10.95 15.33
N TYR A 121 4.75 -10.30 15.36
CA TYR A 121 4.57 -8.89 14.99
C TYR A 121 4.78 -7.97 16.19
N GLY A 122 5.49 -6.87 15.96
CA GLY A 122 5.64 -5.78 16.90
C GLY A 122 6.66 -6.05 18.01
N ILE A 123 6.49 -5.43 19.17
CA ILE A 123 7.44 -5.52 20.30
C ILE A 123 7.45 -6.93 20.88
N SER A 124 8.65 -7.48 21.09
CA SER A 124 8.87 -8.81 21.66
C SER A 124 9.64 -8.76 22.98
N TYR A 125 9.44 -9.75 23.85
CA TYR A 125 10.26 -9.92 25.06
C TYR A 125 11.74 -10.14 24.72
N LYS A 126 12.05 -10.89 23.65
CA LYS A 126 13.41 -11.13 23.16
C LYS A 126 14.11 -9.84 22.75
N GLY A 127 13.39 -8.93 22.08
CA GLY A 127 13.91 -7.61 21.70
C GLY A 127 14.19 -6.72 22.92
N ILE A 128 13.33 -6.78 23.97
CA ILE A 128 13.55 -6.06 25.23
C ILE A 128 14.76 -6.68 25.99
N ASP A 129 14.88 -8.01 26.05
CA ASP A 129 16.01 -8.68 26.66
C ASP A 129 17.32 -8.38 25.92
N TYR A 130 17.28 -8.28 24.58
CA TYR A 130 18.41 -7.81 23.79
C TYR A 130 18.81 -6.38 24.19
N ALA A 131 17.85 -5.48 24.31
CA ALA A 131 18.11 -4.10 24.73
C ALA A 131 18.74 -4.05 26.13
N TYR A 132 18.17 -4.77 27.09
CA TYR A 132 18.69 -4.84 28.45
C TYR A 132 20.12 -5.39 28.51
N SER A 133 20.38 -6.51 27.84
CA SER A 133 21.68 -7.18 27.83
C SER A 133 22.80 -6.35 27.16
N ASN A 134 22.41 -5.43 26.28
CA ASN A 134 23.32 -4.53 25.60
C ASN A 134 23.31 -3.10 26.18
N GLU A 135 22.68 -2.91 27.34
CA GLU A 135 22.67 -1.63 28.09
C GLU A 135 22.00 -0.47 27.35
N PHE A 136 20.98 -0.74 26.53
CA PHE A 136 20.14 0.31 25.96
C PHE A 136 19.18 0.84 27.04
N THR A 137 19.08 2.16 27.17
CA THR A 137 18.20 2.82 28.15
C THR A 137 16.97 3.43 27.52
N LEU A 138 16.98 3.60 26.20
CA LEU A 138 15.88 4.13 25.43
C LEU A 138 15.63 3.27 24.19
N ILE A 139 14.36 2.88 23.99
CA ILE A 139 13.88 2.27 22.74
C ILE A 139 12.92 3.22 22.06
N ILE A 140 13.16 3.53 20.78
CA ILE A 140 12.20 4.21 19.91
C ILE A 140 11.53 3.15 19.05
N ALA A 141 10.28 2.82 19.39
CA ALA A 141 9.48 1.83 18.67
C ALA A 141 8.73 2.51 17.53
N LEU A 142 8.87 1.99 16.32
CA LEU A 142 8.34 2.56 15.08
C LEU A 142 7.39 1.56 14.41
N ASP A 143 6.21 2.03 13.98
CA ASP A 143 5.19 1.23 13.33
C ASP A 143 4.68 0.06 14.19
N CYS A 144 4.84 0.15 15.50
CA CYS A 144 4.38 -0.84 16.46
C CYS A 144 4.40 -0.28 17.88
N GLY A 145 3.69 -0.96 18.78
CA GLY A 145 3.82 -0.71 20.21
C GLY A 145 2.56 -0.23 20.89
N ILE A 146 1.61 0.38 20.19
CA ILE A 146 0.40 0.98 20.81
C ILE A 146 -0.46 -0.04 21.58
N LYS A 147 -0.35 -1.33 21.26
CA LYS A 147 -1.07 -2.43 21.94
C LYS A 147 -0.17 -3.28 22.86
N ALA A 148 1.10 -2.94 23.00
CA ALA A 148 2.09 -3.77 23.67
C ALA A 148 2.17 -3.51 25.20
N VAL A 149 1.02 -3.48 25.89
CA VAL A 149 0.91 -3.10 27.31
C VAL A 149 1.81 -3.95 28.21
N ASP A 150 1.71 -5.26 28.10
CA ASP A 150 2.49 -6.23 28.88
C ASP A 150 4.00 -6.16 28.62
N LYS A 151 4.40 -5.85 27.39
CA LYS A 151 5.81 -5.72 27.01
C LYS A 151 6.43 -4.42 27.49
N ILE A 152 5.66 -3.33 27.45
CA ILE A 152 6.11 -2.04 27.98
C ILE A 152 6.24 -2.11 29.50
N GLU A 153 5.30 -2.77 30.19
CA GLU A 153 5.42 -3.03 31.63
C GLU A 153 6.71 -3.82 31.95
N TYR A 154 7.01 -4.85 31.16
CA TYR A 154 8.24 -5.62 31.31
C TYR A 154 9.52 -4.78 31.07
N ALA A 155 9.49 -3.87 30.10
CA ALA A 155 10.60 -2.96 29.84
C ALA A 155 10.78 -1.95 30.98
N ASN A 156 9.69 -1.42 31.55
CA ASN A 156 9.72 -0.52 32.70
C ASN A 156 10.36 -1.18 33.94
N GLN A 157 10.09 -2.48 34.18
CA GLN A 157 10.75 -3.25 35.25
C GLN A 157 12.27 -3.36 35.05
N LYS A 158 12.73 -3.26 33.78
CA LYS A 158 14.16 -3.25 33.42
C LYS A 158 14.76 -1.85 33.30
N GLN A 159 14.00 -0.81 33.62
CA GLN A 159 14.40 0.60 33.51
C GLN A 159 14.77 1.02 32.08
N ILE A 160 14.06 0.51 31.10
CA ILE A 160 14.18 0.88 29.69
C ILE A 160 12.96 1.73 29.31
N ASP A 161 13.20 2.98 28.95
CA ASP A 161 12.17 3.90 28.49
C ASP A 161 11.77 3.59 27.04
N PHE A 162 10.48 3.79 26.72
CA PHE A 162 9.97 3.67 25.36
C PHE A 162 9.39 4.98 24.87
N ILE A 163 9.76 5.37 23.63
CA ILE A 163 9.01 6.32 22.80
C ILE A 163 8.34 5.48 21.71
N ILE A 164 7.01 5.48 21.70
CA ILE A 164 6.21 4.73 20.71
C ILE A 164 5.79 5.70 19.61
N CYS A 165 6.13 5.40 18.35
CA CYS A 165 5.72 6.09 17.14
C CYS A 165 4.89 5.11 16.31
N ASP A 166 3.59 5.11 16.49
CA ASP A 166 2.68 4.14 15.89
C ASP A 166 1.50 4.84 15.20
N HIS A 167 0.80 4.13 14.35
CA HIS A 167 -0.38 4.63 13.63
C HIS A 167 -1.55 3.63 13.64
N HIS A 168 -1.39 2.52 14.33
CA HIS A 168 -2.42 1.52 14.50
C HIS A 168 -3.51 1.98 15.49
N LEU A 169 -4.70 1.42 15.35
CA LEU A 169 -5.76 1.68 16.33
C LEU A 169 -5.35 1.14 17.70
N PRO A 170 -5.44 1.93 18.76
CA PRO A 170 -5.16 1.49 20.13
C PRO A 170 -6.02 0.30 20.57
N GLY A 171 -5.58 -0.40 21.60
CA GLY A 171 -6.39 -1.38 22.33
C GLY A 171 -7.27 -0.72 23.39
N ASP A 172 -7.84 -1.54 24.28
CA ASP A 172 -8.69 -1.07 25.38
C ASP A 172 -7.91 -0.23 26.40
N SER A 173 -6.61 -0.41 26.51
CA SER A 173 -5.70 0.38 27.34
C SER A 173 -4.44 0.74 26.57
N LEU A 174 -3.85 1.89 26.90
CA LEU A 174 -2.57 2.33 26.37
C LEU A 174 -1.43 1.77 27.22
N PRO A 175 -0.26 1.45 26.62
CA PRO A 175 0.94 1.08 27.35
C PRO A 175 1.48 2.28 28.17
N GLU A 176 2.11 2.01 29.32
CA GLU A 176 2.78 3.03 30.14
C GLU A 176 4.18 3.35 29.61
N ALA A 177 4.25 3.79 28.34
CA ALA A 177 5.47 4.28 27.71
C ALA A 177 5.81 5.70 28.16
N TYR A 178 7.09 6.10 28.05
CA TYR A 178 7.52 7.47 28.37
C TYR A 178 6.80 8.50 27.52
N ALA A 179 6.67 8.25 26.20
CA ALA A 179 5.89 9.03 25.27
C ALA A 179 5.22 8.13 24.22
N ILE A 180 4.02 8.54 23.77
CA ILE A 180 3.28 7.84 22.72
C ILE A 180 2.92 8.85 21.63
N LEU A 181 3.51 8.72 20.47
CA LEU A 181 3.19 9.48 19.27
C LEU A 181 2.30 8.60 18.37
N ASP A 182 1.00 8.78 18.48
CA ASP A 182 0.01 8.08 17.67
C ASP A 182 -1.20 8.99 17.46
N PRO A 183 -1.43 9.49 16.24
CA PRO A 183 -2.53 10.40 15.96
C PRO A 183 -3.91 9.78 16.16
N LYS A 184 -4.03 8.45 16.23
CA LYS A 184 -5.30 7.73 16.44
C LYS A 184 -5.60 7.43 17.91
N ARG A 185 -4.68 7.74 18.83
CA ARG A 185 -4.93 7.49 20.25
C ARG A 185 -6.02 8.43 20.82
N PRO A 186 -6.78 7.98 21.83
CA PRO A 186 -7.78 8.83 22.48
C PRO A 186 -7.18 10.13 23.04
N GLY A 187 -7.84 11.26 22.75
CA GLY A 187 -7.42 12.58 23.22
C GLY A 187 -6.19 13.16 22.54
N ASP A 188 -5.78 12.62 21.39
CA ASP A 188 -4.82 13.26 20.51
C ASP A 188 -5.54 14.24 19.56
N GLU A 189 -5.03 15.45 19.43
CA GLU A 189 -5.63 16.53 18.62
C GLU A 189 -4.90 16.76 17.29
N TYR A 190 -3.93 15.89 16.95
CA TYR A 190 -3.23 16.01 15.68
C TYR A 190 -4.22 15.98 14.51
N PRO A 191 -4.18 16.96 13.58
CA PRO A 191 -5.27 17.15 12.61
C PRO A 191 -5.41 16.02 11.58
N PHE A 192 -4.31 15.27 11.31
CA PHE A 192 -4.30 14.21 10.31
C PHE A 192 -4.04 12.84 10.93
N LYS A 193 -5.05 11.94 10.87
CA LYS A 193 -5.04 10.65 11.56
C LYS A 193 -4.46 9.48 10.75
N GLU A 194 -4.20 9.68 9.45
CA GLU A 194 -3.89 8.61 8.51
C GLU A 194 -2.41 8.59 8.07
N LEU A 195 -1.49 9.10 8.90
CA LEU A 195 -0.06 8.92 8.67
C LEU A 195 0.29 7.44 8.65
N SER A 196 1.30 7.04 7.86
CA SER A 196 1.94 5.73 7.99
C SER A 196 2.88 5.71 9.20
N GLY A 197 3.34 4.54 9.63
CA GLY A 197 4.31 4.44 10.74
C GLY A 197 5.59 5.26 10.46
N CYS A 198 6.12 5.19 9.23
CA CYS A 198 7.23 6.05 8.80
C CYS A 198 6.86 7.53 8.76
N GLY A 199 5.59 7.87 8.46
CA GLY A 199 5.08 9.23 8.56
C GLY A 199 5.09 9.76 9.99
N VAL A 200 4.73 8.94 10.98
CA VAL A 200 4.85 9.29 12.41
C VAL A 200 6.32 9.42 12.82
N GLY A 201 7.19 8.50 12.39
CA GLY A 201 8.64 8.62 12.57
C GLY A 201 9.22 9.89 11.94
N PHE A 202 8.70 10.32 10.77
CA PHE A 202 9.07 11.60 10.16
C PHE A 202 8.64 12.78 11.02
N LYS A 203 7.47 12.74 11.67
CA LYS A 203 7.04 13.78 12.62
C LYS A 203 7.94 13.85 13.85
N LEU A 204 8.42 12.72 14.36
CA LEU A 204 9.40 12.71 15.46
C LEU A 204 10.69 13.45 15.05
N ILE A 205 11.28 13.13 13.88
CA ILE A 205 12.49 13.83 13.43
C ILE A 205 12.23 15.28 13.04
N GLN A 206 11.02 15.63 12.57
CA GLN A 206 10.62 17.01 12.33
C GLN A 206 10.56 17.80 13.64
N GLY A 207 9.94 17.25 14.70
CA GLY A 207 9.88 17.89 16.02
C GLY A 207 11.28 18.05 16.63
N PHE A 208 12.13 17.02 16.51
CA PHE A 208 13.53 17.13 16.96
C PHE A 208 14.31 18.20 16.20
N ALA A 209 14.15 18.26 14.88
CA ALA A 209 14.82 19.25 14.05
C ALA A 209 14.37 20.67 14.38
N GLU A 210 13.07 20.88 14.58
CA GLU A 210 12.51 22.19 14.94
C GLU A 210 13.00 22.65 16.33
N HIS A 211 13.01 21.74 17.32
CA HIS A 211 13.50 22.03 18.67
C HIS A 211 15.00 22.38 18.72
N ASN A 212 15.79 21.74 17.84
CA ASN A 212 17.25 21.91 17.80
C ASN A 212 17.73 22.85 16.69
N ASP A 213 16.86 23.72 16.13
CA ASP A 213 17.18 24.68 15.07
C ASP A 213 17.80 24.04 13.80
N ILE A 214 17.50 22.77 13.51
CA ILE A 214 17.95 22.08 12.31
C ILE A 214 17.04 22.47 11.13
N PRO A 215 17.61 22.93 10.00
CA PRO A 215 16.81 23.35 8.85
C PRO A 215 15.92 22.24 8.30
N PHE A 216 14.64 22.51 8.03
CA PHE A 216 13.71 21.54 7.43
C PHE A 216 14.24 20.95 6.11
N ASN A 217 15.05 21.69 5.37
CA ASN A 217 15.64 21.20 4.11
C ASN A 217 16.51 19.94 4.31
N ASP A 218 17.10 19.75 5.50
CA ASP A 218 17.91 18.59 5.82
C ASP A 218 17.06 17.32 5.98
N LEU A 219 15.75 17.48 6.20
CA LEU A 219 14.79 16.38 6.29
C LEU A 219 14.30 15.88 4.92
N ILE A 220 14.40 16.70 3.86
CA ILE A 220 13.86 16.39 2.53
C ILE A 220 14.49 15.10 1.95
N GLN A 221 15.73 14.82 2.29
CA GLN A 221 16.43 13.62 1.84
C GLN A 221 15.78 12.31 2.30
N TYR A 222 15.01 12.33 3.40
CA TYR A 222 14.34 11.15 3.97
C TYR A 222 12.94 10.91 3.40
N LEU A 223 12.40 11.82 2.58
CA LEU A 223 11.06 11.67 1.99
C LEU A 223 10.98 10.52 0.99
N ASP A 224 12.10 10.02 0.49
CA ASP A 224 12.14 8.81 -0.33
C ASP A 224 11.74 7.56 0.48
N LEU A 225 12.09 7.47 1.77
CA LEU A 225 11.64 6.40 2.67
C LEU A 225 10.16 6.55 3.02
N VAL A 226 9.74 7.78 3.32
CA VAL A 226 8.35 8.07 3.69
C VAL A 226 7.39 7.69 2.54
N VAL A 227 7.73 8.00 1.28
CA VAL A 227 6.86 7.64 0.15
C VAL A 227 6.83 6.14 -0.11
N VAL A 228 7.92 5.42 0.13
CA VAL A 228 7.96 3.95 0.03
C VAL A 228 7.06 3.31 1.09
N SER A 229 7.09 3.84 2.32
CA SER A 229 6.17 3.46 3.40
C SER A 229 4.71 3.73 3.00
N ILE A 230 4.34 4.98 2.71
CA ILE A 230 2.99 5.39 2.30
C ILE A 230 2.43 4.48 1.20
N ALA A 231 3.26 4.17 0.20
CA ALA A 231 2.88 3.30 -0.91
C ALA A 231 2.64 1.85 -0.46
N SER A 232 3.48 1.31 0.43
CA SER A 232 3.50 -0.11 0.77
C SER A 232 2.50 -0.47 1.87
N ASP A 233 2.25 0.44 2.80
CA ASP A 233 1.23 0.28 3.83
C ASP A 233 -0.18 0.64 3.33
N ILE A 234 -0.28 1.16 2.10
CA ILE A 234 -1.56 1.43 1.41
C ILE A 234 -2.41 2.48 2.17
N VAL A 235 -1.76 3.40 2.89
CA VAL A 235 -2.45 4.51 3.57
C VAL A 235 -3.02 5.51 2.56
N PRO A 236 -4.09 6.27 2.90
CA PRO A 236 -4.72 7.21 1.98
C PRO A 236 -3.76 8.31 1.48
N ILE A 237 -3.74 8.54 0.17
CA ILE A 237 -2.97 9.61 -0.50
C ILE A 237 -3.75 10.93 -0.46
N VAL A 238 -4.07 11.37 0.75
CA VAL A 238 -4.78 12.62 1.04
C VAL A 238 -4.05 13.40 2.14
N GLY A 239 -4.41 14.67 2.36
CA GLY A 239 -3.81 15.49 3.42
C GLY A 239 -2.28 15.47 3.40
N GLU A 240 -1.66 15.25 4.56
CA GLU A 240 -0.20 15.20 4.68
C GLU A 240 0.44 14.06 3.90
N ASN A 241 -0.19 12.88 3.84
CA ASN A 241 0.33 11.76 3.04
C ASN A 241 0.44 12.14 1.55
N ARG A 242 -0.47 12.97 1.01
CA ARG A 242 -0.37 13.46 -0.36
C ARG A 242 0.82 14.40 -0.52
N ILE A 243 1.05 15.31 0.42
CA ILE A 243 2.20 16.23 0.40
C ILE A 243 3.50 15.43 0.46
N LEU A 244 3.63 14.54 1.44
CA LEU A 244 4.79 13.69 1.64
C LEU A 244 5.06 12.78 0.43
N ALA A 245 4.00 12.18 -0.14
CA ALA A 245 4.11 11.34 -1.33
C ALA A 245 4.52 12.13 -2.57
N TYR A 246 4.02 13.36 -2.76
CA TYR A 246 4.39 14.22 -3.88
C TYR A 246 5.88 14.55 -3.87
N TYR A 247 6.41 15.02 -2.74
CA TYR A 247 7.82 15.35 -2.60
C TYR A 247 8.71 14.11 -2.50
N GLY A 248 8.22 13.04 -1.88
CA GLY A 248 8.93 11.76 -1.82
C GLY A 248 9.10 11.13 -3.20
N LEU A 249 8.05 11.12 -4.04
CA LEU A 249 8.18 10.67 -5.45
C LEU A 249 9.15 11.55 -6.24
N LYS A 250 9.10 12.86 -6.04
CA LYS A 250 10.08 13.77 -6.65
C LYS A 250 11.49 13.39 -6.24
N ARG A 251 11.73 13.13 -4.94
CA ARG A 251 13.03 12.71 -4.42
C ARG A 251 13.49 11.39 -5.03
N VAL A 252 12.62 10.37 -5.06
CA VAL A 252 12.94 9.05 -5.65
C VAL A 252 13.26 9.17 -7.13
N ASN A 253 12.55 10.00 -7.88
CA ASN A 253 12.79 10.18 -9.32
C ASN A 253 14.03 11.01 -9.64
N GLN A 254 14.47 11.90 -8.76
CA GLN A 254 15.62 12.80 -8.99
C GLN A 254 16.91 12.28 -8.36
N ASN A 255 16.86 11.93 -7.09
CA ASN A 255 18.05 11.55 -6.32
C ASN A 255 17.69 10.55 -5.22
N PRO A 256 17.34 9.29 -5.58
CA PRO A 256 17.04 8.23 -4.62
C PRO A 256 18.29 7.81 -3.86
N ARG A 257 18.10 7.26 -2.67
CA ARG A 257 19.19 6.62 -1.95
C ARG A 257 19.72 5.38 -2.68
N PRO A 258 21.01 5.00 -2.47
CA PRO A 258 21.62 3.86 -3.15
C PRO A 258 20.85 2.55 -3.03
N GLY A 259 20.22 2.28 -1.88
CA GLY A 259 19.44 1.07 -1.66
C GLY A 259 18.18 0.99 -2.54
N ILE A 260 17.44 2.09 -2.72
CA ILE A 260 16.29 2.14 -3.62
C ILE A 260 16.75 1.99 -5.07
N GLU A 261 17.83 2.70 -5.48
CA GLU A 261 18.39 2.60 -6.82
C GLU A 261 18.80 1.15 -7.15
N ALA A 262 19.45 0.45 -6.22
CA ALA A 262 19.84 -0.95 -6.39
C ALA A 262 18.62 -1.88 -6.59
N ILE A 263 17.52 -1.65 -5.90
CA ILE A 263 16.26 -2.40 -6.10
C ILE A 263 15.69 -2.16 -7.51
N LEU A 264 15.70 -0.92 -7.98
CA LEU A 264 15.15 -0.51 -9.29
C LEU A 264 15.93 -1.11 -10.46
N GLU A 265 17.25 -1.20 -10.37
CA GLU A 265 18.11 -1.79 -11.41
C GLU A 265 17.68 -3.23 -11.76
N TYR A 266 17.32 -4.04 -10.75
CA TYR A 266 16.84 -5.42 -10.95
C TYR A 266 15.42 -5.51 -11.53
N SER A 267 14.78 -4.37 -11.77
CA SER A 267 13.45 -4.27 -12.38
C SER A 267 13.49 -3.61 -13.76
N ASN A 268 14.68 -3.50 -14.35
CA ASN A 268 14.92 -2.81 -15.63
C ASN A 268 14.60 -1.31 -15.59
N ILE A 269 14.55 -0.72 -14.40
CA ILE A 269 14.46 0.73 -14.20
C ILE A 269 15.88 1.22 -13.93
N LYS A 270 16.50 1.77 -14.95
CA LYS A 270 17.91 2.12 -14.94
C LYS A 270 18.08 3.63 -14.99
N ARG A 271 19.07 4.13 -14.25
CA ARG A 271 19.47 5.53 -14.34
C ARG A 271 19.96 5.81 -15.77
N ILE A 272 19.56 6.94 -16.31
CA ILE A 272 20.06 7.46 -17.59
C ILE A 272 21.48 7.98 -17.33
N PRO A 273 22.51 7.51 -18.06
CA PRO A 273 23.91 7.82 -17.77
C PRO A 273 24.25 9.33 -17.72
N GLU A 274 23.57 10.12 -18.54
CA GLU A 274 23.79 11.57 -18.66
C GLU A 274 22.77 12.42 -17.90
N ALA A 275 21.88 11.78 -17.12
CA ALA A 275 20.86 12.52 -16.37
C ALA A 275 21.49 13.33 -15.24
N LYS A 276 21.15 14.61 -15.19
CA LYS A 276 21.54 15.52 -14.10
C LYS A 276 20.52 15.43 -12.95
N GLU A 277 20.96 15.65 -11.73
CA GLU A 277 20.13 15.59 -10.52
C GLU A 277 19.01 16.63 -10.47
N ASP A 278 19.11 17.70 -11.26
CA ASP A 278 18.08 18.73 -11.37
C ASP A 278 16.93 18.37 -12.35
N GLN A 279 17.07 17.28 -13.11
CA GLN A 279 16.01 16.81 -13.99
C GLN A 279 14.84 16.22 -13.21
N PRO A 280 13.61 16.34 -13.72
CA PRO A 280 12.41 15.79 -13.07
C PRO A 280 12.47 14.28 -12.82
N ASN A 281 13.21 13.56 -13.68
CA ASN A 281 13.40 12.12 -13.61
C ASN A 281 14.77 11.72 -14.17
N VAL A 282 15.51 10.94 -13.39
CA VAL A 282 16.84 10.44 -13.77
C VAL A 282 16.82 9.00 -14.30
N PHE A 283 15.66 8.37 -14.39
CA PHE A 283 15.47 7.00 -14.85
C PHE A 283 14.85 6.93 -16.24
N ASN A 284 15.00 5.78 -16.89
CA ASN A 284 14.36 5.48 -18.18
C ASN A 284 12.81 5.40 -18.09
N LYS A 285 12.25 5.50 -16.89
CA LYS A 285 10.82 5.56 -16.60
C LYS A 285 10.59 6.42 -15.38
N GLU A 286 9.62 7.33 -15.41
CA GLU A 286 9.16 8.05 -14.21
C GLU A 286 8.43 7.07 -13.27
N LEU A 287 8.84 7.09 -12.00
CA LEU A 287 8.28 6.22 -10.95
C LEU A 287 7.01 6.82 -10.37
N THR A 288 6.05 5.95 -10.11
CA THR A 288 4.75 6.25 -9.52
C THR A 288 4.57 5.50 -8.20
N ILE A 289 3.52 5.83 -7.44
CA ILE A 289 3.12 5.05 -6.25
C ILE A 289 2.96 3.56 -6.61
N SER A 290 2.33 3.25 -7.75
CA SER A 290 2.17 1.85 -8.20
C SER A 290 3.51 1.14 -8.39
N ASP A 291 4.54 1.82 -8.87
CA ASP A 291 5.87 1.23 -9.00
C ASP A 291 6.48 0.93 -7.63
N LEU A 292 6.28 1.81 -6.65
CA LEU A 292 6.74 1.54 -5.28
C LEU A 292 6.00 0.35 -4.67
N VAL A 293 4.68 0.27 -4.83
CA VAL A 293 3.84 -0.85 -4.35
C VAL A 293 4.23 -2.19 -4.98
N PHE A 294 4.48 -2.23 -6.29
CA PHE A 294 4.64 -3.51 -7.01
C PHE A 294 6.10 -3.87 -7.31
N ILE A 295 7.04 -2.93 -7.18
CA ILE A 295 8.45 -3.15 -7.47
C ILE A 295 9.30 -3.06 -6.21
N VAL A 296 9.23 -1.95 -5.47
CA VAL A 296 10.09 -1.70 -4.30
C VAL A 296 9.59 -2.48 -3.09
N GLY A 297 8.36 -2.26 -2.67
CA GLY A 297 7.76 -2.88 -1.48
C GLY A 297 7.87 -4.41 -1.45
N PRO A 298 7.52 -5.14 -2.53
CA PRO A 298 7.62 -6.61 -2.53
C PRO A 298 9.04 -7.16 -2.37
N ARG A 299 10.07 -6.40 -2.74
CA ARG A 299 11.47 -6.80 -2.55
C ARG A 299 11.92 -6.59 -1.11
N ILE A 300 11.59 -5.45 -0.53
CA ILE A 300 11.84 -5.19 0.90
C ILE A 300 11.11 -6.24 1.75
N ASN A 301 9.82 -6.47 1.53
CA ASN A 301 9.04 -7.49 2.23
C ASN A 301 9.56 -8.92 2.04
N ALA A 302 10.23 -9.22 0.91
CA ALA A 302 10.75 -10.56 0.66
C ALA A 302 11.89 -10.93 1.62
N ALA A 303 12.70 -9.98 2.07
CA ALA A 303 13.73 -10.22 3.08
C ALA A 303 13.11 -10.77 4.38
N GLY A 304 12.14 -10.09 4.98
CA GLY A 304 11.45 -10.52 6.20
C GLY A 304 10.55 -11.76 6.05
N ARG A 305 10.20 -12.17 4.81
CA ARG A 305 9.43 -13.41 4.56
C ARG A 305 10.30 -14.63 4.36
N MET A 306 11.50 -14.46 3.84
CA MET A 306 12.39 -15.56 3.42
C MET A 306 13.61 -15.72 4.33
N LYS A 307 14.02 -14.64 5.01
CA LYS A 307 15.21 -14.60 5.88
C LYS A 307 15.04 -13.56 6.99
N ASP A 308 15.91 -12.56 7.02
CA ASP A 308 16.04 -11.53 8.05
C ASP A 308 15.71 -10.15 7.45
N ALA A 309 14.74 -9.47 8.05
CA ALA A 309 14.32 -8.14 7.63
C ALA A 309 15.37 -7.04 7.92
N SER A 310 16.34 -7.30 8.80
CA SER A 310 17.45 -6.39 9.08
C SER A 310 18.25 -6.05 7.81
N GLN A 311 18.36 -6.98 6.85
CA GLN A 311 18.98 -6.73 5.56
C GLN A 311 18.29 -5.60 4.76
N SER A 312 16.98 -5.43 4.94
CA SER A 312 16.25 -4.32 4.31
C SER A 312 16.63 -2.98 4.92
N VAL A 313 16.77 -2.92 6.24
CA VAL A 313 17.24 -1.70 6.92
C VAL A 313 18.68 -1.39 6.50
N GLU A 314 19.59 -2.38 6.53
CA GLU A 314 20.98 -2.20 6.08
C GLU A 314 21.06 -1.65 4.64
N LEU A 315 20.25 -2.16 3.73
CA LEU A 315 20.15 -1.64 2.37
C LEU A 315 19.69 -0.19 2.34
N LEU A 316 18.68 0.15 3.14
CA LEU A 316 18.04 1.47 3.12
C LEU A 316 18.89 2.56 3.81
N ILE A 317 19.72 2.22 4.80
CA ILE A 317 20.62 3.19 5.47
C ILE A 317 21.99 3.32 4.76
N CYS A 318 22.29 2.43 3.83
CA CYS A 318 23.58 2.36 3.18
C CYS A 318 23.83 3.55 2.24
N SER A 319 25.00 4.16 2.34
CA SER A 319 25.49 5.21 1.43
C SER A 319 26.44 4.67 0.35
N ASP A 320 27.02 3.47 0.55
CA ASP A 320 27.94 2.82 -0.38
C ASP A 320 27.22 2.08 -1.50
N LYS A 321 27.36 2.54 -2.75
CA LYS A 321 26.71 1.94 -3.91
C LYS A 321 27.10 0.47 -4.18
N PRO A 322 28.38 0.06 -4.14
CA PRO A 322 28.77 -1.34 -4.26
C PRO A 322 28.15 -2.26 -3.21
N PHE A 323 28.09 -1.81 -1.96
CA PHE A 323 27.41 -2.54 -0.89
C PHE A 323 25.91 -2.66 -1.16
N ALA A 324 25.25 -1.54 -1.52
CA ALA A 324 23.83 -1.52 -1.86
C ALA A 324 23.50 -2.49 -3.01
N GLN A 325 24.33 -2.54 -4.05
CA GLN A 325 24.15 -3.46 -5.17
C GLN A 325 24.26 -4.93 -4.73
N ARG A 326 25.21 -5.25 -3.84
CA ARG A 326 25.36 -6.61 -3.30
C ARG A 326 24.11 -7.06 -2.52
N ILE A 327 23.65 -6.24 -1.56
CA ILE A 327 22.44 -6.55 -0.76
C ILE A 327 21.21 -6.54 -1.65
N GLY A 328 21.06 -5.58 -2.56
CA GLY A 328 19.96 -5.51 -3.52
C GLY A 328 19.84 -6.76 -4.40
N LYS A 329 20.99 -7.38 -4.79
CA LYS A 329 21.03 -8.67 -5.49
C LYS A 329 20.44 -9.80 -4.66
N GLU A 330 20.80 -9.88 -3.38
CA GLU A 330 20.28 -10.91 -2.47
C GLU A 330 18.77 -10.74 -2.24
N ILE A 331 18.31 -9.52 -1.96
CA ILE A 331 16.90 -9.20 -1.79
C ILE A 331 16.10 -9.52 -3.06
N ASN A 332 16.64 -9.19 -4.25
CA ASN A 332 15.99 -9.56 -5.50
C ASN A 332 15.91 -11.07 -5.71
N LYS A 333 16.94 -11.84 -5.30
CA LYS A 333 16.89 -13.30 -5.30
C LYS A 333 15.78 -13.81 -4.38
N ASN A 334 15.73 -13.34 -3.13
CA ASN A 334 14.67 -13.71 -2.18
C ASN A 334 13.27 -13.41 -2.75
N ASN A 335 13.09 -12.26 -3.42
CA ASN A 335 11.82 -11.92 -4.08
C ASN A 335 11.50 -12.85 -5.27
N LYS A 336 12.50 -13.32 -6.02
CA LYS A 336 12.31 -14.29 -7.10
C LYS A 336 11.86 -15.64 -6.52
N ASP A 337 12.58 -16.15 -5.52
CA ASP A 337 12.25 -17.42 -4.85
C ASP A 337 10.83 -17.35 -4.24
N ARG A 338 10.48 -16.22 -3.59
CA ARG A 338 9.12 -15.96 -3.11
C ARG A 338 8.07 -16.02 -4.24
N LYS A 339 8.34 -15.40 -5.40
CA LYS A 339 7.41 -15.42 -6.55
C LYS A 339 7.22 -16.82 -7.14
N GLU A 340 8.26 -17.62 -7.18
CA GLU A 340 8.18 -19.00 -7.65
C GLU A 340 7.31 -19.85 -6.72
N LEU A 341 7.54 -19.76 -5.40
CA LEU A 341 6.71 -20.42 -4.39
C LEU A 341 5.26 -19.95 -4.43
N ASP A 342 5.03 -18.65 -4.54
CA ASP A 342 3.71 -18.04 -4.64
C ASP A 342 2.94 -18.57 -5.88
N THR A 343 3.60 -18.67 -7.04
CA THR A 343 3.01 -19.23 -8.25
C THR A 343 2.66 -20.71 -8.06
N LEU A 344 3.61 -21.50 -7.55
CA LEU A 344 3.41 -22.93 -7.30
C LEU A 344 2.22 -23.18 -6.36
N ILE A 345 2.20 -22.51 -5.21
CA ILE A 345 1.13 -22.67 -4.21
C ILE A 345 -0.22 -22.18 -4.77
N THR A 346 -0.22 -21.05 -5.50
CA THR A 346 -1.44 -20.54 -6.14
C THR A 346 -2.00 -21.53 -7.16
N ASP A 347 -1.17 -22.19 -7.97
CA ASP A 347 -1.61 -23.18 -8.94
C ASP A 347 -2.17 -24.42 -8.26
N GLN A 348 -1.52 -24.92 -7.19
CA GLN A 348 -2.04 -26.01 -6.37
C GLN A 348 -3.40 -25.65 -5.73
N ALA A 349 -3.51 -24.47 -5.15
CA ALA A 349 -4.73 -23.96 -4.55
C ALA A 349 -5.86 -23.83 -5.57
N ASN A 350 -5.57 -23.29 -6.76
CA ASN A 350 -6.52 -23.23 -7.87
C ASN A 350 -7.06 -24.62 -8.26
N LYS A 351 -6.17 -25.62 -8.35
CA LYS A 351 -6.55 -26.99 -8.68
C LYS A 351 -7.50 -27.57 -7.64
N ILE A 352 -7.17 -27.44 -6.35
CA ILE A 352 -8.02 -27.89 -5.23
C ILE A 352 -9.42 -27.26 -5.30
N ILE A 353 -9.51 -25.95 -5.61
CA ILE A 353 -10.78 -25.23 -5.66
C ILE A 353 -11.61 -25.64 -6.89
N ILE A 354 -10.98 -25.76 -8.06
CA ILE A 354 -11.68 -26.08 -9.32
C ILE A 354 -12.18 -27.53 -9.33
N GLU A 355 -11.39 -28.47 -8.82
CA GLU A 355 -11.74 -29.89 -8.76
C GLU A 355 -12.67 -30.24 -7.58
N GLY A 356 -12.72 -29.37 -6.54
CA GLY A 356 -13.51 -29.61 -5.34
C GLY A 356 -14.97 -29.19 -5.48
N GLU A 357 -15.90 -30.15 -5.66
CA GLU A 357 -17.35 -29.91 -5.80
C GLU A 357 -17.92 -29.02 -4.68
N ARG A 358 -17.40 -29.14 -3.45
CA ARG A 358 -17.83 -28.32 -2.29
C ARG A 358 -17.71 -26.82 -2.50
N PHE A 359 -16.74 -26.36 -3.32
CA PHE A 359 -16.50 -24.91 -3.54
C PHE A 359 -17.50 -24.28 -4.53
N LYS A 360 -18.24 -25.10 -5.30
CA LYS A 360 -19.26 -24.60 -6.21
C LYS A 360 -20.43 -23.96 -5.48
N SER A 361 -20.87 -24.56 -4.39
CA SER A 361 -22.03 -24.11 -3.59
C SER A 361 -21.67 -23.20 -2.41
N ARG A 362 -20.41 -23.22 -1.93
CA ARG A 362 -19.97 -22.43 -0.80
C ARG A 362 -19.75 -20.96 -1.15
N LYS A 363 -20.07 -20.07 -0.22
CA LYS A 363 -19.81 -18.62 -0.33
C LYS A 363 -18.43 -18.20 0.17
N SER A 364 -17.68 -19.12 0.78
CA SER A 364 -16.31 -18.92 1.21
C SER A 364 -15.35 -19.97 0.65
N ILE A 365 -14.05 -19.69 0.73
CA ILE A 365 -12.99 -20.63 0.38
C ILE A 365 -12.10 -20.80 1.61
N VAL A 366 -12.08 -22.01 2.17
CA VAL A 366 -11.13 -22.41 3.21
C VAL A 366 -10.39 -23.64 2.70
N ILE A 367 -9.07 -23.50 2.53
CA ILE A 367 -8.21 -24.55 2.00
C ILE A 367 -7.01 -24.79 2.90
N TYR A 368 -6.57 -26.02 3.00
CA TYR A 368 -5.44 -26.46 3.82
C TYR A 368 -4.50 -27.35 3.03
N ASN A 369 -3.22 -27.12 3.23
CA ASN A 369 -2.17 -28.06 2.82
C ASN A 369 -0.96 -27.89 3.79
N GLU A 370 -0.53 -28.98 4.37
CA GLU A 370 0.54 -29.00 5.39
C GLU A 370 1.90 -28.52 4.87
N ASN A 371 2.15 -28.63 3.56
CA ASN A 371 3.44 -28.32 2.93
C ASN A 371 3.54 -26.89 2.38
N TRP A 372 2.53 -26.04 2.57
CA TRP A 372 2.61 -24.67 2.08
C TRP A 372 3.41 -23.77 3.02
N HIS A 373 4.18 -22.87 2.41
CA HIS A 373 5.03 -21.95 3.18
C HIS A 373 4.21 -20.87 3.88
N LYS A 374 4.30 -20.80 5.21
CA LYS A 374 3.56 -19.85 6.09
C LYS A 374 3.68 -18.38 5.62
N GLY A 375 4.86 -17.92 5.14
CA GLY A 375 5.08 -16.56 4.67
C GLY A 375 4.40 -16.21 3.34
N ILE A 376 3.84 -17.22 2.62
CA ILE A 376 3.27 -17.07 1.27
C ILE A 376 1.75 -17.17 1.27
N ILE A 377 1.14 -17.92 2.19
CA ILE A 377 -0.31 -18.20 2.20
C ILE A 377 -1.17 -16.95 2.15
N GLY A 378 -0.74 -15.82 2.75
CA GLY A 378 -1.47 -14.55 2.69
C GLY A 378 -1.48 -13.91 1.30
N ILE A 379 -0.41 -14.09 0.52
CA ILE A 379 -0.35 -13.64 -0.89
C ILE A 379 -1.28 -14.51 -1.74
N VAL A 380 -1.23 -15.82 -1.52
CA VAL A 380 -2.09 -16.79 -2.22
C VAL A 380 -3.57 -16.49 -1.93
N ALA A 381 -3.95 -16.20 -0.69
CA ALA A 381 -5.31 -15.82 -0.33
C ALA A 381 -5.79 -14.58 -1.12
N SER A 382 -4.94 -13.56 -1.27
CA SER A 382 -5.26 -12.37 -2.07
C SER A 382 -5.49 -12.71 -3.55
N ARG A 383 -4.62 -13.54 -4.16
CA ARG A 383 -4.76 -13.97 -5.56
C ARG A 383 -6.02 -14.80 -5.81
N LEU A 384 -6.40 -15.62 -4.84
CA LEU A 384 -7.62 -16.42 -4.94
C LEU A 384 -8.87 -15.54 -4.89
N ILE A 385 -8.88 -14.48 -4.08
CA ILE A 385 -9.97 -13.48 -4.09
C ILE A 385 -10.08 -12.80 -5.45
N GLU A 386 -8.97 -12.37 -6.05
CA GLU A 386 -8.99 -11.75 -7.38
C GLU A 386 -9.64 -12.67 -8.44
N LYS A 387 -9.48 -13.98 -8.29
CA LYS A 387 -9.99 -14.98 -9.25
C LYS A 387 -11.41 -15.45 -8.95
N PHE A 388 -11.74 -15.69 -7.68
CA PHE A 388 -13.01 -16.34 -7.29
C PHE A 388 -13.99 -15.39 -6.60
N TYR A 389 -13.53 -14.24 -6.15
CA TYR A 389 -14.26 -13.19 -5.44
C TYR A 389 -15.11 -13.73 -4.27
N LYS A 390 -14.48 -14.54 -3.42
CA LYS A 390 -15.06 -15.08 -2.19
C LYS A 390 -14.12 -14.84 -1.01
N PRO A 391 -14.60 -14.59 0.22
CA PRO A 391 -13.73 -14.58 1.39
C PRO A 391 -12.90 -15.86 1.44
N THR A 392 -11.59 -15.71 1.58
CA THR A 392 -10.66 -16.82 1.40
C THR A 392 -9.70 -16.93 2.59
N ILE A 393 -9.60 -18.13 3.14
CA ILE A 393 -8.62 -18.51 4.16
C ILE A 393 -7.73 -19.61 3.59
N VAL A 394 -6.43 -19.38 3.63
CA VAL A 394 -5.40 -20.35 3.25
C VAL A 394 -4.65 -20.79 4.50
N LEU A 395 -4.63 -22.09 4.74
CA LEU A 395 -4.11 -22.72 5.96
C LEU A 395 -2.90 -23.61 5.65
N THR A 396 -1.96 -23.69 6.58
CA THR A 396 -0.82 -24.60 6.53
C THR A 396 -0.41 -25.08 7.93
N LEU A 397 0.39 -26.13 8.02
CA LEU A 397 0.94 -26.61 9.28
C LEU A 397 2.17 -25.79 9.68
N SER A 398 2.22 -25.33 10.91
CA SER A 398 3.36 -24.61 11.48
C SER A 398 4.28 -25.58 12.23
N ASN A 399 5.54 -25.19 12.42
CA ASN A 399 6.55 -26.02 13.11
C ASN A 399 6.19 -26.42 14.56
N ASN A 400 5.32 -25.65 15.21
CA ASN A 400 4.81 -25.94 16.56
C ASN A 400 3.62 -26.90 16.59
N GLY A 401 3.26 -27.52 15.46
CA GLY A 401 2.15 -28.46 15.36
C GLY A 401 0.76 -27.83 15.23
N LEU A 402 0.64 -26.50 15.27
CA LEU A 402 -0.62 -25.79 15.01
C LEU A 402 -0.81 -25.53 13.52
N ILE A 403 -2.05 -25.59 13.08
CA ILE A 403 -2.43 -25.05 11.77
C ILE A 403 -2.49 -23.54 11.87
N THR A 404 -1.78 -22.85 10.98
CA THR A 404 -1.80 -21.39 10.88
C THR A 404 -2.43 -20.95 9.57
N GLY A 405 -3.11 -19.82 9.56
CA GLY A 405 -3.84 -19.33 8.40
C GLY A 405 -3.73 -17.85 8.17
N SER A 406 -3.94 -17.47 6.91
CA SER A 406 -4.13 -16.09 6.51
C SER A 406 -5.44 -15.95 5.76
N ALA A 407 -6.27 -15.04 6.23
CA ALA A 407 -7.56 -14.71 5.68
C ALA A 407 -7.53 -13.39 4.89
N ARG A 408 -8.30 -13.35 3.82
CA ARG A 408 -8.58 -12.13 3.04
C ARG A 408 -10.07 -12.05 2.76
N SER A 409 -10.58 -10.83 2.59
CA SER A 409 -12.01 -10.62 2.39
C SER A 409 -12.35 -9.85 1.12
N ILE A 410 -13.60 -9.97 0.71
CA ILE A 410 -14.23 -9.18 -0.35
C ILE A 410 -14.84 -7.88 0.26
N LYS A 411 -15.23 -6.95 -0.60
CA LYS A 411 -15.98 -5.75 -0.20
C LYS A 411 -17.26 -6.16 0.56
N ASN A 412 -17.58 -5.43 1.63
CA ASN A 412 -18.77 -5.62 2.48
C ASN A 412 -18.79 -6.86 3.39
N PHE A 413 -17.79 -7.72 3.39
CA PHE A 413 -17.70 -8.82 4.35
C PHE A 413 -16.55 -8.57 5.34
N ASP A 414 -16.82 -8.71 6.62
CA ASP A 414 -15.83 -8.59 7.69
C ASP A 414 -15.29 -9.97 8.05
N VAL A 415 -14.08 -10.28 7.55
CA VAL A 415 -13.44 -11.58 7.79
C VAL A 415 -12.96 -11.72 9.25
N TYR A 416 -12.60 -10.61 9.92
CA TYR A 416 -12.22 -10.65 11.33
C TYR A 416 -13.41 -11.04 12.21
N GLN A 417 -14.56 -10.42 11.99
CA GLN A 417 -15.80 -10.77 12.71
C GLN A 417 -16.21 -12.23 12.46
N ALA A 418 -16.06 -12.71 11.22
CA ALA A 418 -16.35 -14.10 10.87
C ALA A 418 -15.41 -15.08 11.60
N ILE A 419 -14.12 -14.77 11.70
CA ILE A 419 -13.14 -15.57 12.44
C ILE A 419 -13.42 -15.49 13.95
N SER A 420 -13.73 -14.32 14.48
CA SER A 420 -14.09 -14.12 15.89
C SER A 420 -15.31 -14.98 16.31
N ASN A 421 -16.27 -15.15 15.41
CA ASN A 421 -17.42 -16.05 15.65
C ASN A 421 -17.02 -17.53 15.79
N CYS A 422 -15.82 -17.90 15.34
CA CYS A 422 -15.26 -19.24 15.47
C CYS A 422 -14.21 -19.33 16.60
N SER A 423 -14.13 -18.35 17.50
CA SER A 423 -13.06 -18.20 18.52
C SER A 423 -12.87 -19.44 19.40
N ASN A 424 -13.95 -20.16 19.71
CA ASN A 424 -13.91 -21.41 20.48
C ASN A 424 -13.15 -22.57 19.82
N LEU A 425 -12.83 -22.46 18.52
CA LEU A 425 -12.08 -23.45 17.73
C LEU A 425 -10.64 -23.01 17.49
N LEU A 426 -10.27 -21.80 17.92
CA LEU A 426 -9.00 -21.16 17.62
C LEU A 426 -8.11 -21.09 18.87
N GLU A 427 -6.79 -21.15 18.65
CA GLU A 427 -5.79 -20.86 19.69
C GLU A 427 -5.47 -19.35 19.72
N ASN A 428 -5.32 -18.73 18.55
CA ASN A 428 -5.10 -17.30 18.40
C ASN A 428 -5.71 -16.78 17.09
N PHE A 429 -6.14 -15.54 17.10
CA PHE A 429 -6.52 -14.82 15.89
C PHE A 429 -6.35 -13.31 16.09
N GLY A 430 -6.16 -12.60 14.97
CA GLY A 430 -6.03 -11.14 14.97
C GLY A 430 -6.10 -10.58 13.57
N GLY A 431 -6.36 -9.30 13.44
CA GLY A 431 -6.46 -8.64 12.14
C GLY A 431 -7.55 -7.57 12.09
N HIS A 432 -8.04 -7.32 10.89
CA HIS A 432 -9.03 -6.30 10.57
C HIS A 432 -10.04 -6.83 9.55
N LYS A 433 -11.05 -6.01 9.21
CA LYS A 433 -12.15 -6.34 8.31
C LYS A 433 -11.74 -7.08 7.02
N TYR A 434 -10.61 -6.72 6.39
CA TYR A 434 -10.21 -7.25 5.09
C TYR A 434 -9.07 -8.27 5.14
N ALA A 435 -8.38 -8.39 6.26
CA ALA A 435 -7.26 -9.31 6.42
C ALA A 435 -7.12 -9.73 7.88
N ALA A 436 -6.96 -11.04 8.11
CA ALA A 436 -6.73 -11.59 9.44
C ALA A 436 -5.77 -12.77 9.41
N GLY A 437 -5.12 -13.02 10.54
CA GLY A 437 -4.35 -14.22 10.82
C GLY A 437 -5.06 -15.06 11.87
N LEU A 438 -4.83 -16.37 11.85
CA LEU A 438 -5.39 -17.29 12.85
C LEU A 438 -4.50 -18.51 13.05
N SER A 439 -4.68 -19.17 14.19
CA SER A 439 -4.12 -20.50 14.45
C SER A 439 -5.12 -21.39 15.17
N LEU A 440 -5.08 -22.69 14.87
CA LEU A 440 -5.97 -23.69 15.47
C LEU A 440 -5.26 -25.05 15.58
N LYS A 441 -5.80 -25.91 16.43
CA LYS A 441 -5.35 -27.31 16.51
C LYS A 441 -5.82 -28.11 15.30
N PRO A 442 -5.05 -29.12 14.81
CA PRO A 442 -5.44 -29.95 13.68
C PRO A 442 -6.80 -30.61 13.82
N GLU A 443 -7.17 -31.05 15.01
CA GLU A 443 -8.47 -31.67 15.30
C GLU A 443 -9.66 -30.72 15.09
N ASN A 444 -9.46 -29.42 15.13
CA ASN A 444 -10.52 -28.42 14.95
C ASN A 444 -10.73 -27.99 13.48
N LEU A 445 -9.91 -28.48 12.53
CA LEU A 445 -9.89 -28.00 11.16
C LEU A 445 -11.27 -28.12 10.46
N ASP A 446 -11.87 -29.31 10.48
CA ASP A 446 -13.15 -29.54 9.80
C ASP A 446 -14.31 -28.78 10.46
N ALA A 447 -14.30 -28.68 11.80
CA ALA A 447 -15.29 -27.89 12.53
C ALA A 447 -15.18 -26.40 12.18
N PHE A 448 -13.97 -25.87 12.13
CA PHE A 448 -13.70 -24.48 11.73
C PHE A 448 -14.16 -24.18 10.30
N ILE A 449 -13.83 -25.06 9.33
CA ILE A 449 -14.24 -24.90 7.93
C ILE A 449 -15.77 -24.82 7.81
N ASN A 450 -16.49 -25.65 8.56
CA ASN A 450 -17.95 -25.69 8.49
C ASN A 450 -18.60 -24.49 9.20
N GLU A 451 -18.10 -24.08 10.38
CA GLU A 451 -18.66 -22.94 11.11
C GLU A 451 -18.37 -21.62 10.38
N PHE A 452 -17.18 -21.45 9.80
CA PHE A 452 -16.85 -20.30 8.98
C PHE A 452 -17.74 -20.20 7.74
N GLU A 453 -17.98 -21.32 7.02
CA GLU A 453 -18.89 -21.33 5.88
C GLU A 453 -20.33 -21.02 6.30
N LYS A 454 -20.81 -21.54 7.41
CA LYS A 454 -22.14 -21.26 7.93
C LYS A 454 -22.32 -19.77 8.22
N TYR A 455 -21.32 -19.12 8.82
CA TYR A 455 -21.32 -17.67 9.02
C TYR A 455 -21.32 -16.92 7.70
N ALA A 456 -20.44 -17.29 6.76
CA ALA A 456 -20.33 -16.66 5.44
C ALA A 456 -21.64 -16.80 4.64
N SER A 457 -22.23 -18.00 4.62
CA SER A 457 -23.49 -18.27 3.90
C SER A 457 -24.65 -17.44 4.44
N LYS A 458 -24.68 -17.17 5.74
CA LYS A 458 -25.72 -16.34 6.38
C LYS A 458 -25.55 -14.84 6.11
N ASN A 459 -24.31 -14.36 6.02
CA ASN A 459 -24.01 -12.93 6.01
C ASN A 459 -23.59 -12.40 4.64
N ILE A 460 -23.45 -13.23 3.61
CA ILE A 460 -23.11 -12.81 2.25
C ILE A 460 -24.31 -13.06 1.33
N THR A 461 -24.74 -12.06 0.60
CA THR A 461 -25.74 -12.15 -0.46
C THR A 461 -25.09 -12.54 -1.79
N GLU A 462 -25.85 -13.05 -2.75
CA GLU A 462 -25.34 -13.33 -4.12
C GLU A 462 -24.84 -12.06 -4.81
N HIS A 463 -25.47 -10.93 -4.52
CA HIS A 463 -25.10 -9.63 -5.03
C HIS A 463 -23.69 -9.21 -4.57
N GLU A 464 -23.28 -9.54 -3.35
CA GLU A 464 -21.97 -9.21 -2.79
C GLU A 464 -20.84 -10.12 -3.33
N LEU A 465 -21.18 -11.25 -3.95
CA LEU A 465 -20.23 -12.11 -4.65
C LEU A 465 -19.93 -11.66 -6.10
N THR A 466 -20.51 -10.54 -6.54
CA THR A 466 -20.22 -9.94 -7.84
C THR A 466 -19.29 -8.75 -7.64
N PRO A 467 -18.08 -8.77 -8.22
CA PRO A 467 -17.15 -7.65 -8.09
C PRO A 467 -17.71 -6.39 -8.75
N GLU A 468 -17.43 -5.24 -8.14
CA GLU A 468 -17.87 -3.94 -8.64
C GLU A 468 -16.71 -3.17 -9.27
N ILE A 469 -17.03 -2.40 -10.32
CA ILE A 469 -16.18 -1.32 -10.82
C ILE A 469 -16.89 -0.01 -10.50
N GLU A 470 -16.30 0.78 -9.61
CA GLU A 470 -16.76 2.14 -9.33
C GLU A 470 -16.26 3.07 -10.44
N ILE A 471 -17.19 3.73 -11.11
CA ILE A 471 -16.92 4.63 -12.22
C ILE A 471 -17.08 6.06 -11.72
N ASP A 472 -16.06 6.88 -11.91
CA ASP A 472 -16.06 8.26 -11.40
C ASP A 472 -16.89 9.20 -12.24
N SER A 473 -16.89 9.01 -13.58
CA SER A 473 -17.66 9.88 -14.49
C SER A 473 -17.93 9.20 -15.83
N GLU A 474 -19.08 9.48 -16.43
CA GLU A 474 -19.33 9.20 -17.83
C GLU A 474 -18.65 10.28 -18.67
N LEU A 475 -17.80 9.92 -19.62
CA LEU A 475 -16.92 10.83 -20.35
C LEU A 475 -17.05 10.61 -21.85
N PRO A 476 -17.60 11.58 -22.61
CA PRO A 476 -17.58 11.54 -24.07
C PRO A 476 -16.14 11.62 -24.61
N LEU A 477 -15.81 10.87 -25.68
CA LEU A 477 -14.47 10.86 -26.26
C LEU A 477 -13.99 12.27 -26.68
N GLU A 478 -14.91 13.14 -27.03
CA GLU A 478 -14.65 14.54 -27.45
C GLU A 478 -14.06 15.40 -26.33
N VAL A 479 -14.34 15.09 -25.07
CA VAL A 479 -13.83 15.82 -23.91
C VAL A 479 -12.36 15.51 -23.66
N ILE A 480 -11.87 14.37 -24.13
CA ILE A 480 -10.49 13.93 -23.93
C ILE A 480 -9.54 14.77 -24.79
N THR A 481 -9.22 15.97 -24.35
CA THR A 481 -8.31 16.91 -25.02
C THR A 481 -6.93 16.92 -24.36
N PRO A 482 -5.89 17.46 -25.03
CA PRO A 482 -4.58 17.66 -24.39
C PRO A 482 -4.66 18.52 -23.12
N LYS A 483 -5.58 19.51 -23.06
CA LYS A 483 -5.83 20.32 -21.85
C LYS A 483 -6.39 19.44 -20.72
N PHE A 484 -7.42 18.63 -21.03
CA PHE A 484 -8.02 17.70 -20.08
C PHE A 484 -6.96 16.76 -19.47
N MET A 485 -6.15 16.11 -20.31
CA MET A 485 -5.09 15.22 -19.87
C MET A 485 -4.04 15.90 -19.01
N ARG A 486 -3.62 17.12 -19.38
CA ARG A 486 -2.63 17.88 -18.58
C ARG A 486 -3.14 18.21 -17.18
N ILE A 487 -4.45 18.50 -17.04
CA ILE A 487 -5.06 18.76 -15.74
C ILE A 487 -5.24 17.44 -14.98
N LEU A 488 -5.73 16.38 -15.64
CA LEU A 488 -5.90 15.07 -15.02
C LEU A 488 -4.59 14.51 -14.42
N LYS A 489 -3.47 14.72 -15.10
CA LYS A 489 -2.14 14.35 -14.57
C LYS A 489 -1.80 15.04 -13.25
N GLN A 490 -2.28 16.24 -13.00
CA GLN A 490 -2.02 16.95 -11.75
C GLN A 490 -2.76 16.37 -10.54
N PHE A 491 -3.69 15.43 -10.77
CA PHE A 491 -4.27 14.64 -9.67
C PHE A 491 -3.28 13.67 -9.04
N ALA A 492 -2.20 13.30 -9.75
CA ALA A 492 -1.13 12.49 -9.17
C ALA A 492 -0.50 13.17 -7.94
N PRO A 493 0.05 12.40 -6.98
CA PRO A 493 0.15 10.93 -6.96
C PRO A 493 -1.19 10.23 -6.69
N PHE A 494 -1.42 9.13 -7.39
CA PHE A 494 -2.62 8.30 -7.22
C PHE A 494 -2.37 7.16 -6.23
N GLY A 495 -3.39 6.85 -5.43
CA GLY A 495 -3.41 5.77 -4.46
C GLY A 495 -4.70 5.78 -3.63
N PRO A 496 -4.84 5.03 -2.54
CA PRO A 496 -6.04 5.02 -1.72
C PRO A 496 -6.50 6.44 -1.36
N GLY A 497 -7.80 6.69 -1.35
CA GLY A 497 -8.38 8.03 -1.16
C GLY A 497 -8.24 8.99 -2.37
N ASN A 498 -7.33 8.71 -3.30
CA ASN A 498 -7.13 9.44 -4.54
C ASN A 498 -6.77 8.48 -5.69
N MET A 499 -7.61 7.49 -5.95
CA MET A 499 -7.37 6.54 -7.04
C MET A 499 -7.43 7.23 -8.42
N SER A 500 -6.68 6.66 -9.39
CA SER A 500 -6.79 7.10 -10.78
C SER A 500 -8.24 6.95 -11.25
N PRO A 501 -8.86 7.98 -11.82
CA PRO A 501 -10.28 7.94 -12.20
C PRO A 501 -10.58 6.86 -13.24
N ILE A 502 -11.72 6.20 -13.06
CA ILE A 502 -12.32 5.31 -14.05
C ILE A 502 -13.43 6.05 -14.76
N PHE A 503 -13.31 6.14 -16.07
CA PHE A 503 -14.30 6.76 -16.92
C PHE A 503 -15.15 5.72 -17.65
N LEU A 504 -16.39 6.07 -17.95
CA LEU A 504 -17.32 5.31 -18.79
C LEU A 504 -17.55 6.05 -20.10
N THR A 505 -17.39 5.35 -21.21
CA THR A 505 -17.91 5.85 -22.51
C THR A 505 -18.82 4.81 -23.13
N ARG A 506 -20.01 5.26 -23.55
CA ARG A 506 -21.05 4.41 -24.10
C ARG A 506 -21.10 4.44 -25.62
N LYS A 507 -21.65 3.36 -26.18
CA LYS A 507 -22.03 3.24 -27.60
C LYS A 507 -20.88 3.59 -28.56
N ILE A 508 -19.66 3.18 -28.21
CA ILE A 508 -18.50 3.30 -29.10
C ILE A 508 -18.37 2.09 -30.00
N VAL A 509 -17.55 2.21 -31.03
CA VAL A 509 -17.26 1.13 -31.97
C VAL A 509 -15.76 0.93 -32.13
N ASP A 510 -15.37 -0.31 -32.48
CA ASP A 510 -14.01 -0.60 -32.94
C ASP A 510 -13.81 -0.04 -34.36
N SER A 511 -12.69 0.62 -34.60
CA SER A 511 -12.35 1.13 -35.94
C SER A 511 -11.86 0.05 -36.93
N GLY A 512 -11.93 -1.24 -36.54
CA GLY A 512 -11.53 -2.38 -37.37
C GLY A 512 -10.08 -2.84 -37.19
N GLU A 513 -9.35 -2.26 -36.23
CA GLU A 513 -7.95 -2.60 -35.96
C GLU A 513 -7.75 -3.54 -34.76
N SER A 514 -8.82 -4.18 -34.26
CA SER A 514 -8.75 -5.05 -33.09
C SER A 514 -7.94 -6.32 -33.33
N LYS A 515 -7.05 -6.64 -32.38
CA LYS A 515 -6.22 -7.83 -32.41
C LYS A 515 -5.85 -8.32 -31.00
N ILE A 516 -5.65 -9.63 -30.90
CA ILE A 516 -5.08 -10.22 -29.69
C ILE A 516 -3.56 -10.03 -29.69
N VAL A 517 -3.00 -9.58 -28.58
CA VAL A 517 -1.57 -9.40 -28.36
C VAL A 517 -1.13 -10.10 -27.07
N GLY A 518 0.11 -10.60 -27.02
CA GLY A 518 0.64 -11.31 -25.86
C GLY A 518 -0.21 -12.51 -25.43
N LYS A 519 -0.36 -12.70 -24.12
CA LYS A 519 -1.16 -13.80 -23.55
C LYS A 519 -2.59 -13.33 -23.32
N ASN A 520 -3.43 -13.31 -24.38
CA ASN A 520 -4.87 -13.00 -24.30
C ASN A 520 -5.21 -11.53 -23.96
N HIS A 521 -4.36 -10.55 -24.36
CA HIS A 521 -4.70 -9.12 -24.28
C HIS A 521 -5.34 -8.66 -25.58
N LEU A 522 -6.30 -7.76 -25.50
CA LEU A 522 -6.99 -7.20 -26.66
C LEU A 522 -6.52 -5.76 -26.89
N LYS A 523 -5.90 -5.50 -28.06
CA LYS A 523 -5.52 -4.17 -28.50
C LYS A 523 -6.40 -3.73 -29.66
N PHE A 524 -6.95 -2.51 -29.59
CA PHE A 524 -7.90 -1.99 -30.56
C PHE A 524 -7.90 -0.46 -30.58
N LYS A 525 -8.66 0.14 -31.48
CA LYS A 525 -8.94 1.56 -31.49
C LYS A 525 -10.44 1.80 -31.40
N VAL A 526 -10.83 2.79 -30.63
CA VAL A 526 -12.23 3.18 -30.44
C VAL A 526 -12.51 4.54 -31.03
N ALA A 527 -13.71 4.67 -31.57
CA ALA A 527 -14.28 5.93 -32.08
C ALA A 527 -15.75 6.05 -31.68
N SER A 528 -16.25 7.28 -31.65
CA SER A 528 -17.69 7.52 -31.66
C SER A 528 -18.25 7.14 -33.03
N PRO A 529 -19.41 6.47 -33.12
CA PRO A 529 -20.08 6.18 -34.41
C PRO A 529 -20.36 7.42 -35.25
N GLU A 530 -20.53 8.57 -34.61
CA GLU A 530 -20.85 9.85 -35.28
C GLU A 530 -19.59 10.63 -35.71
N LYS A 531 -18.40 10.31 -35.11
CA LYS A 531 -17.13 11.02 -35.34
C LYS A 531 -15.96 10.05 -35.45
N TYR A 532 -15.85 9.41 -36.60
CA TYR A 532 -14.79 8.43 -36.89
C TYR A 532 -13.38 9.03 -37.04
N ASP A 533 -13.28 10.34 -37.22
CA ASP A 533 -12.02 11.07 -37.39
C ASP A 533 -11.20 11.13 -36.09
N ARG A 534 -11.84 10.96 -34.92
CA ARG A 534 -11.19 10.98 -33.63
C ARG A 534 -11.15 9.60 -33.00
N GLN A 535 -9.99 8.96 -33.11
CA GLN A 535 -9.75 7.60 -32.60
C GLN A 535 -8.81 7.60 -31.41
N PHE A 536 -9.06 6.70 -30.46
CA PHE A 536 -8.20 6.46 -29.31
C PHE A 536 -7.70 5.03 -29.28
N SER A 537 -6.38 4.87 -29.08
CA SER A 537 -5.79 3.55 -28.85
C SER A 537 -6.26 2.99 -27.50
N ALA A 538 -6.63 1.71 -27.47
CA ALA A 538 -7.11 1.03 -26.29
C ALA A 538 -6.38 -0.32 -26.09
N ILE A 539 -6.19 -0.69 -24.83
CA ILE A 539 -5.64 -1.99 -24.40
C ILE A 539 -6.53 -2.57 -23.30
N ALA A 540 -6.99 -3.82 -23.48
CA ALA A 540 -7.75 -4.56 -22.47
C ALA A 540 -6.97 -5.81 -22.08
N PHE A 541 -6.39 -5.79 -20.89
CA PHE A 541 -5.57 -6.90 -20.39
C PHE A 541 -6.43 -8.10 -20.06
N GLN A 542 -6.03 -9.31 -20.52
CA GLN A 542 -6.71 -10.59 -20.27
C GLN A 542 -8.18 -10.63 -20.75
N GLN A 543 -8.55 -9.83 -21.76
CA GLN A 543 -9.92 -9.71 -22.27
C GLN A 543 -10.06 -10.11 -23.75
N GLY A 544 -9.20 -10.98 -24.25
CA GLY A 544 -9.22 -11.46 -25.64
C GLY A 544 -10.51 -12.18 -26.03
N GLN A 545 -11.32 -12.67 -25.07
CA GLN A 545 -12.63 -13.28 -25.31
C GLN A 545 -13.62 -12.35 -26.02
N HIS A 546 -13.45 -11.02 -25.90
CA HIS A 546 -14.32 -10.04 -26.54
C HIS A 546 -14.01 -9.82 -28.02
N TRP A 547 -12.87 -10.30 -28.53
CA TRP A 547 -12.40 -10.06 -29.89
C TRP A 547 -13.39 -10.48 -30.97
N GLN A 548 -14.05 -11.65 -30.81
CA GLN A 548 -15.01 -12.14 -31.81
C GLN A 548 -16.28 -11.27 -31.86
N LYS A 549 -16.72 -10.71 -30.73
CA LYS A 549 -17.86 -9.77 -30.68
C LYS A 549 -17.48 -8.43 -31.33
N MET A 550 -16.25 -7.93 -31.08
CA MET A 550 -15.77 -6.66 -31.66
C MET A 550 -15.70 -6.69 -33.18
N LYS A 551 -15.26 -7.81 -33.79
CA LYS A 551 -15.22 -7.97 -35.24
C LYS A 551 -16.58 -7.74 -35.94
N LYS A 552 -17.68 -7.86 -35.22
CA LYS A 552 -19.03 -7.62 -35.74
C LYS A 552 -19.39 -6.13 -35.82
N MET A 553 -18.46 -5.23 -35.42
CA MET A 553 -18.63 -3.77 -35.38
C MET A 553 -19.90 -3.31 -34.63
N MET A 554 -20.35 -4.10 -33.67
CA MET A 554 -21.49 -3.73 -32.82
C MET A 554 -21.05 -2.66 -31.81
N PRO A 555 -21.89 -1.68 -31.50
CA PRO A 555 -21.62 -0.72 -30.44
C PRO A 555 -21.46 -1.41 -29.07
N PHE A 556 -20.53 -0.90 -28.27
CA PHE A 556 -20.26 -1.40 -26.92
C PHE A 556 -19.91 -0.23 -25.99
N ASP A 557 -20.01 -0.51 -24.70
CA ASP A 557 -19.63 0.40 -23.63
C ASP A 557 -18.29 -0.05 -23.04
N ILE A 558 -17.46 0.91 -22.61
CA ILE A 558 -16.20 0.63 -21.95
C ILE A 558 -16.06 1.42 -20.64
N CYS A 559 -15.45 0.82 -19.64
CA CYS A 559 -14.88 1.55 -18.52
C CYS A 559 -13.35 1.44 -18.54
N TYR A 560 -12.66 2.56 -18.26
CA TYR A 560 -11.22 2.66 -18.51
C TYR A 560 -10.54 3.74 -17.67
N HIS A 561 -9.21 3.61 -17.52
CA HIS A 561 -8.34 4.72 -17.14
C HIS A 561 -7.75 5.38 -18.38
N LEU A 562 -7.50 6.68 -18.27
CA LEU A 562 -6.72 7.45 -19.25
C LEU A 562 -5.24 7.41 -18.84
N GLU A 563 -4.38 6.91 -19.72
CA GLU A 563 -2.94 6.75 -19.46
C GLU A 563 -2.12 7.25 -20.63
N GLU A 564 -0.87 7.62 -20.37
CA GLU A 564 0.12 7.81 -21.44
C GLU A 564 0.90 6.53 -21.64
N ASN A 565 0.96 6.09 -22.88
CA ASN A 565 1.79 4.99 -23.32
C ASN A 565 3.08 5.53 -23.91
N HIS A 566 4.20 5.20 -23.25
CA HIS A 566 5.54 5.55 -23.71
C HIS A 566 6.16 4.36 -24.46
N TRP A 567 6.27 4.46 -25.78
CA TRP A 567 6.82 3.40 -26.61
C TRP A 567 7.74 3.96 -27.69
N ASN A 568 8.99 3.44 -27.80
CA ASN A 568 9.99 3.87 -28.78
C ASN A 568 10.18 5.40 -28.83
N GLY A 569 10.28 6.05 -27.67
CA GLY A 569 10.48 7.50 -27.56
C GLY A 569 9.25 8.36 -27.91
N LYS A 570 8.11 7.74 -28.22
CA LYS A 570 6.84 8.43 -28.46
C LYS A 570 5.88 8.25 -27.29
N THR A 571 5.27 9.34 -26.87
CA THR A 571 4.20 9.34 -25.88
C THR A 571 2.87 9.48 -26.60
N THR A 572 1.96 8.53 -26.38
CA THR A 572 0.61 8.54 -26.96
C THR A 572 -0.42 8.30 -25.86
N LEU A 573 -1.57 8.93 -26.00
CA LEU A 573 -2.71 8.67 -25.13
C LEU A 573 -3.28 7.28 -25.40
N GLN A 574 -3.55 6.52 -24.34
CA GLN A 574 -4.12 5.18 -24.41
C GLN A 574 -5.23 5.00 -23.37
N LEU A 575 -6.29 4.32 -23.74
CA LEU A 575 -7.35 3.88 -22.84
C LEU A 575 -6.95 2.51 -22.28
N ASN A 576 -6.73 2.42 -20.97
CA ASN A 576 -6.50 1.15 -20.27
C ASN A 576 -7.84 0.61 -19.79
N ILE A 577 -8.39 -0.34 -20.56
CA ILE A 577 -9.75 -0.85 -20.40
C ILE A 577 -9.83 -1.76 -19.17
N LYS A 578 -10.78 -1.48 -18.30
CA LYS A 578 -11.09 -2.30 -17.12
C LYS A 578 -12.16 -3.33 -17.40
N ASP A 579 -13.11 -2.98 -18.25
CA ASP A 579 -14.17 -3.91 -18.65
C ASP A 579 -14.90 -3.42 -19.93
N ILE A 580 -15.57 -4.33 -20.62
CA ILE A 580 -16.31 -4.10 -21.87
C ILE A 580 -17.68 -4.74 -21.75
N LYS A 581 -18.75 -4.00 -22.08
CA LYS A 581 -20.13 -4.50 -22.17
C LYS A 581 -20.71 -4.26 -23.55
N PHE A 582 -21.34 -5.26 -24.13
CA PHE A 582 -22.05 -5.13 -25.40
C PHE A 582 -23.53 -4.89 -25.14
N SER A 583 -24.18 -4.09 -26.00
CA SER A 583 -25.58 -3.64 -25.82
C SER A 583 -26.61 -4.77 -25.77
N ASN A 584 -26.21 -6.01 -26.02
CA ASN A 584 -27.07 -7.21 -26.01
C ASN A 584 -26.66 -8.22 -24.91
N ASP A 585 -25.82 -7.84 -23.97
CA ASP A 585 -25.41 -8.70 -22.84
C ASP A 585 -26.23 -8.43 -21.57
#